data_2316bd8d07c08a8e99c383202d99174b
#
_entry.id   2316bd8d07c08a8e99c383202d99174b
#
_cell.length_a   1.000
_cell.length_b   1.000
_cell.length_c   1.000
_cell.angle_alpha   90.00
_cell.angle_beta   90.00
_cell.angle_gamma   90.00
#
_symmetry.space_group_name_H-M   'P 1'
#
loop_
_entity.id
_entity.type
_entity.pdbx_description
1 polymer ?
#
loop_
_entity_poly.entity_id
_entity_poly.type
_entity_poly.pdbx_seq_one_letter_code
_entity_poly.pdbx_strand_id
1 'polypeptide(L)'
;MKKLIGSSIVAIAAALSFSGSASAADVQSAKPVVQEAQSPWQIRVRALGVVPRDKGRVHQIPGSEMDFSSTVIPELDITYYFTNNIAAELILGTTYSSIDGKGSLHAAGAGKLGKTWLLPPTLTVQYHFTNFGAFKPYVGAGVNYTIFYNQDADHNSAGVGLKDLDIDNTWGGALQVGFDYMLDQHWGFNFDVKKLYLRPDFDAKLNNATSAALGMDEHISGKAKLDPWLIGAGVTYRF
;
A
#
# COMPACT_ATOMS: atom_id res chain seq x y z
N MET A 1 19.28 -28.06 11.09
CA MET A 1 19.53 -27.81 9.67
C MET A 1 18.66 -26.66 9.24
N LYS A 2 19.22 -25.45 9.13
CA LYS A 2 18.50 -24.23 8.76
C LYS A 2 18.34 -24.19 7.23
N LYS A 3 17.11 -24.20 6.73
CA LYS A 3 16.84 -23.90 5.31
C LYS A 3 16.67 -22.39 5.16
N LEU A 4 17.66 -21.78 4.54
CA LEU A 4 17.58 -20.42 4.01
C LEU A 4 16.72 -20.49 2.73
N ILE A 5 15.56 -19.85 2.75
CA ILE A 5 14.77 -19.59 1.55
C ILE A 5 15.15 -18.16 1.12
N GLY A 6 16.05 -18.09 0.12
CA GLY A 6 16.41 -16.83 -0.51
C GLY A 6 15.31 -16.40 -1.47
N SER A 7 14.67 -15.27 -1.18
CA SER A 7 13.79 -14.58 -2.14
C SER A 7 14.66 -13.84 -3.16
N SER A 8 14.75 -14.39 -4.37
CA SER A 8 15.40 -13.74 -5.50
C SER A 8 14.48 -12.65 -6.06
N ILE A 9 14.83 -11.39 -5.84
CA ILE A 9 14.24 -10.26 -6.56
C ILE A 9 14.85 -10.28 -7.97
N VAL A 10 14.07 -10.66 -8.97
CA VAL A 10 14.47 -10.54 -10.38
C VAL A 10 14.19 -9.10 -10.82
N ALA A 11 15.26 -8.31 -10.92
CA ALA A 11 15.22 -7.01 -11.59
C ALA A 11 15.29 -7.26 -13.11
N ILE A 12 14.18 -7.05 -13.82
CA ILE A 12 14.16 -7.04 -15.28
C ILE A 12 14.52 -5.63 -15.74
N ALA A 13 15.79 -5.43 -16.10
CA ALA A 13 16.24 -4.25 -16.84
C ALA A 13 16.09 -4.56 -18.33
N ALA A 14 15.06 -4.06 -18.99
CA ALA A 14 14.93 -4.06 -20.44
C ALA A 14 15.62 -2.83 -21.02
N ALA A 15 16.82 -3.00 -21.56
CA ALA A 15 17.50 -1.97 -22.36
C ALA A 15 16.96 -2.02 -23.79
N LEU A 16 16.17 -1.02 -24.18
CA LEU A 16 15.78 -0.79 -25.56
C LEU A 16 16.74 0.24 -26.17
N SER A 17 17.64 -0.24 -27.03
CA SER A 17 18.48 0.59 -27.87
C SER A 17 17.71 0.98 -29.13
N PHE A 18 17.32 2.26 -29.24
CA PHE A 18 16.80 2.87 -30.47
C PHE A 18 17.91 3.57 -31.22
N SER A 19 18.30 3.02 -32.37
CA SER A 19 19.11 3.72 -33.37
C SER A 19 18.18 4.44 -34.33
N GLY A 20 18.02 5.75 -34.12
CA GLY A 20 17.27 6.65 -35.03
C GLY A 20 18.18 7.36 -35.97
N SER A 21 18.04 7.13 -37.27
CA SER A 21 18.67 7.86 -38.34
C SER A 21 18.13 9.31 -38.44
N ALA A 22 19.02 10.28 -38.36
CA ALA A 22 18.71 11.69 -38.60
C ALA A 22 18.45 11.94 -40.08
N SER A 23 17.20 12.26 -40.44
CA SER A 23 16.87 12.87 -41.72
C SER A 23 16.74 14.38 -41.52
N ALA A 24 17.58 15.14 -42.24
CA ALA A 24 17.41 16.56 -42.34
C ALA A 24 16.19 16.83 -43.26
N ALA A 25 15.17 17.48 -42.72
CA ALA A 25 14.02 17.93 -43.51
C ALA A 25 13.64 19.35 -43.16
N ASP A 26 13.61 20.15 -44.19
CA ASP A 26 12.92 21.41 -44.47
C ASP A 26 12.34 22.22 -43.30
N VAL A 27 12.84 23.44 -43.18
CA VAL A 27 12.22 24.52 -42.41
C VAL A 27 10.90 24.92 -43.08
N GLN A 28 9.85 24.18 -42.83
CA GLN A 28 8.48 24.63 -43.08
C GLN A 28 8.02 25.49 -41.92
N SER A 29 7.55 26.68 -42.27
CA SER A 29 6.95 27.69 -41.41
C SER A 29 5.98 27.02 -40.41
N ALA A 30 6.43 26.88 -39.18
CA ALA A 30 5.61 26.29 -38.13
C ALA A 30 4.39 27.18 -37.88
N LYS A 31 3.20 26.70 -38.23
CA LYS A 31 1.94 27.25 -37.68
C LYS A 31 2.09 27.32 -36.17
N PRO A 32 1.62 28.41 -35.52
CA PRO A 32 1.60 28.45 -34.08
C PRO A 32 0.83 27.21 -33.57
N VAL A 33 1.56 26.31 -32.95
CA VAL A 33 0.94 25.19 -32.21
C VAL A 33 0.19 25.87 -31.09
N VAL A 34 -1.13 25.93 -31.20
CA VAL A 34 -2.00 26.25 -30.08
C VAL A 34 -1.74 25.12 -29.09
N GLN A 35 -0.94 25.40 -28.07
CA GLN A 35 -0.67 24.48 -27.00
C GLN A 35 -2.00 24.37 -26.25
N GLU A 36 -2.75 23.29 -26.51
CA GLU A 36 -3.97 23.00 -25.75
C GLU A 36 -3.59 23.02 -24.28
N ALA A 37 -4.36 23.81 -23.50
CA ALA A 37 -4.16 23.88 -22.07
C ALA A 37 -4.33 22.48 -21.48
N GLN A 38 -3.25 21.92 -20.96
CA GLN A 38 -3.27 20.57 -20.39
C GLN A 38 -4.32 20.50 -19.30
N SER A 39 -5.18 19.48 -19.35
CA SER A 39 -6.20 19.26 -18.35
C SER A 39 -5.57 19.15 -16.93
N PRO A 40 -6.25 19.63 -15.90
CA PRO A 40 -5.77 19.48 -14.53
C PRO A 40 -5.90 18.05 -13.99
N TRP A 41 -6.54 17.14 -14.74
CA TRP A 41 -6.79 15.77 -14.29
C TRP A 41 -5.73 14.80 -14.81
N GLN A 42 -5.36 13.87 -13.92
CA GLN A 42 -4.48 12.75 -14.21
C GLN A 42 -4.99 11.51 -13.50
N ILE A 43 -4.90 10.36 -14.17
CA ILE A 43 -5.23 9.05 -13.61
C ILE A 43 -3.99 8.18 -13.64
N ARG A 44 -3.80 7.37 -12.60
CA ARG A 44 -2.76 6.33 -12.55
C ARG A 44 -3.39 4.99 -12.24
N VAL A 45 -2.92 3.96 -12.92
CA VAL A 45 -3.24 2.56 -12.62
C VAL A 45 -1.94 1.85 -12.34
N ARG A 46 -1.82 1.28 -11.14
CA ARG A 46 -0.58 0.68 -10.64
C ARG A 46 -0.79 -0.74 -10.13
N ALA A 47 0.27 -1.54 -10.18
CA ALA A 47 0.43 -2.70 -9.33
C ALA A 47 1.11 -2.21 -8.04
N LEU A 48 0.46 -2.42 -6.89
CA LEU A 48 0.90 -1.96 -5.59
C LEU A 48 1.30 -3.14 -4.71
N GLY A 49 2.57 -3.21 -4.34
CA GLY A 49 3.06 -4.09 -3.29
C GLY A 49 2.81 -3.48 -1.91
N VAL A 50 2.09 -4.20 -1.08
CA VAL A 50 1.82 -3.84 0.32
C VAL A 50 2.74 -4.66 1.21
N VAL A 51 3.63 -4.01 1.94
CA VAL A 51 4.60 -4.63 2.85
C VAL A 51 4.36 -4.12 4.26
N PRO A 52 3.59 -4.82 5.09
CA PRO A 52 3.35 -4.44 6.47
C PRO A 52 4.66 -4.44 7.26
N ARG A 53 4.74 -3.58 8.27
CA ARG A 53 5.82 -3.59 9.25
C ARG A 53 5.30 -4.23 10.52
N ASP A 54 5.41 -5.55 10.56
CA ASP A 54 4.77 -6.40 11.56
C ASP A 54 5.19 -6.10 13.00
N LYS A 55 4.28 -5.55 13.78
CA LYS A 55 4.37 -5.48 15.25
C LYS A 55 2.99 -5.21 15.86
N GLY A 56 2.09 -6.19 15.74
CA GLY A 56 0.91 -6.23 16.59
C GLY A 56 1.28 -6.84 17.94
N ARG A 57 0.78 -6.27 19.03
CA ARG A 57 0.92 -6.84 20.37
C ARG A 57 -0.44 -6.89 21.05
N VAL A 58 -0.73 -8.00 21.66
CA VAL A 58 -1.87 -8.15 22.57
C VAL A 58 -1.42 -7.65 23.93
N HIS A 59 -2.14 -6.69 24.51
CA HIS A 59 -1.75 -6.09 25.79
C HIS A 59 -1.70 -7.10 26.93
N GLN A 60 -2.61 -8.07 26.91
CA GLN A 60 -2.77 -9.07 27.95
C GLN A 60 -1.78 -10.24 27.83
N ILE A 61 -1.07 -10.40 26.69
CA ILE A 61 -0.19 -11.54 26.44
C ILE A 61 1.24 -11.03 26.20
N PRO A 62 2.12 -11.03 27.21
CA PRO A 62 3.51 -10.68 27.04
C PRO A 62 4.22 -11.57 26.02
N GLY A 63 5.01 -10.98 25.12
CA GLY A 63 5.72 -11.70 24.07
C GLY A 63 4.85 -12.15 22.88
N SER A 64 3.57 -11.70 22.82
CA SER A 64 2.73 -11.90 21.66
C SER A 64 3.22 -11.04 20.50
N GLU A 65 3.21 -11.62 19.30
CA GLU A 65 3.46 -10.91 18.04
C GLU A 65 2.40 -11.34 17.02
N MET A 66 1.98 -10.40 16.17
CA MET A 66 1.10 -10.65 15.03
C MET A 66 1.83 -10.32 13.75
N ASP A 67 1.70 -11.17 12.76
CA ASP A 67 2.31 -11.06 11.44
C ASP A 67 1.21 -10.88 10.38
N PHE A 68 1.42 -9.96 9.45
CA PHE A 68 0.48 -9.64 8.39
C PHE A 68 1.09 -9.98 7.05
N SER A 69 0.32 -10.61 6.16
CA SER A 69 0.83 -11.03 4.86
C SER A 69 1.10 -9.85 3.93
N SER A 70 2.23 -9.91 3.22
CA SER A 70 2.49 -9.02 2.09
C SER A 70 1.66 -9.45 0.89
N THR A 71 1.17 -8.48 0.12
CA THR A 71 0.32 -8.74 -1.05
C THR A 71 0.60 -7.75 -2.18
N VAL A 72 0.17 -8.10 -3.38
CA VAL A 72 0.19 -7.19 -4.54
C VAL A 72 -1.24 -7.01 -5.02
N ILE A 73 -1.66 -5.76 -5.19
CA ILE A 73 -3.02 -5.37 -5.55
C ILE A 73 -3.01 -4.34 -6.69
N PRO A 74 -4.10 -4.24 -7.45
CA PRO A 74 -4.33 -3.09 -8.31
C PRO A 74 -4.67 -1.85 -7.47
N GLU A 75 -4.13 -0.70 -7.88
CA GLU A 75 -4.39 0.61 -7.29
C GLU A 75 -4.81 1.59 -8.39
N LEU A 76 -5.82 2.40 -8.11
CA LEU A 76 -6.30 3.48 -8.94
C LEU A 76 -6.10 4.80 -8.22
N ASP A 77 -5.44 5.75 -8.89
CA ASP A 77 -5.27 7.10 -8.36
C ASP A 77 -5.88 8.13 -9.28
N ILE A 78 -6.50 9.12 -8.67
CA ILE A 78 -7.09 10.28 -9.34
C ILE A 78 -6.38 11.51 -8.81
N THR A 79 -5.66 12.22 -9.67
CA THR A 79 -4.89 13.41 -9.31
C THR A 79 -5.51 14.64 -9.97
N TYR A 80 -5.65 15.71 -9.20
CA TYR A 80 -6.07 17.02 -9.66
C TYR A 80 -4.97 18.05 -9.40
N TYR A 81 -4.52 18.71 -10.44
CA TYR A 81 -3.49 19.76 -10.37
C TYR A 81 -4.14 21.13 -10.17
N PHE A 82 -3.89 21.75 -9.03
CA PHE A 82 -4.28 23.13 -8.76
C PHE A 82 -3.37 24.13 -9.47
N THR A 83 -2.10 23.75 -9.62
CA THR A 83 -1.05 24.47 -10.35
C THR A 83 -0.15 23.46 -11.06
N ASN A 84 0.83 23.90 -11.82
CA ASN A 84 1.82 23.00 -12.44
C ASN A 84 2.62 22.20 -11.42
N ASN A 85 2.70 22.66 -10.17
CA ASN A 85 3.53 22.06 -9.12
C ASN A 85 2.73 21.47 -7.96
N ILE A 86 1.49 21.91 -7.75
CA ILE A 86 0.69 21.49 -6.60
C ILE A 86 -0.50 20.68 -7.08
N ALA A 87 -0.65 19.47 -6.55
CA ALA A 87 -1.75 18.59 -6.87
C ALA A 87 -2.32 17.94 -5.60
N ALA A 88 -3.59 17.50 -5.67
CA ALA A 88 -4.16 16.56 -4.74
C ALA A 88 -4.38 15.21 -5.44
N GLU A 89 -4.08 14.14 -4.75
CA GLU A 89 -4.29 12.78 -5.25
C GLU A 89 -5.18 11.99 -4.28
N LEU A 90 -6.23 11.40 -4.83
CA LEU A 90 -7.06 10.41 -4.15
C LEU A 90 -6.61 9.01 -4.61
N ILE A 91 -6.18 8.20 -3.66
CA ILE A 91 -5.65 6.86 -3.87
C ILE A 91 -6.70 5.85 -3.41
N LEU A 92 -7.03 4.91 -4.29
CA LEU A 92 -8.05 3.89 -4.07
C LEU A 92 -7.48 2.51 -4.37
N GLY A 93 -7.62 1.60 -3.42
CA GLY A 93 -7.23 0.21 -3.57
C GLY A 93 -7.85 -0.62 -2.45
N THR A 94 -8.08 -1.88 -2.70
CA THR A 94 -8.53 -2.81 -1.67
C THR A 94 -7.54 -3.96 -1.55
N THR A 95 -7.23 -4.35 -0.34
CA THR A 95 -6.28 -5.43 -0.05
C THR A 95 -6.87 -6.43 0.91
N TYR A 96 -6.40 -7.65 0.80
CA TYR A 96 -6.67 -8.75 1.72
C TYR A 96 -5.44 -9.01 2.56
N SER A 97 -5.62 -9.23 3.85
CA SER A 97 -4.54 -9.61 4.76
C SER A 97 -4.94 -10.80 5.63
N SER A 98 -4.05 -11.79 5.69
CA SER A 98 -4.10 -12.85 6.70
C SER A 98 -3.34 -12.39 7.93
N ILE A 99 -3.83 -12.75 9.10
CA ILE A 99 -3.26 -12.41 10.39
C ILE A 99 -2.79 -13.71 11.05
N ASP A 100 -1.49 -13.83 11.26
CA ASP A 100 -0.87 -14.98 11.89
C ASP A 100 -0.31 -14.60 13.28
N GLY A 101 -0.57 -15.46 14.26
CA GLY A 101 0.02 -15.35 15.60
C GLY A 101 1.46 -15.84 15.62
N LYS A 102 2.33 -15.07 16.26
CA LYS A 102 3.75 -15.38 16.50
C LYS A 102 4.07 -15.33 18.00
N GLY A 103 5.28 -15.71 18.35
CA GLY A 103 5.73 -15.68 19.73
C GLY A 103 4.86 -16.54 20.64
N SER A 104 4.41 -15.96 21.76
CA SER A 104 3.58 -16.65 22.75
C SER A 104 2.24 -17.16 22.20
N LEU A 105 1.66 -16.45 21.21
CA LEU A 105 0.43 -16.89 20.54
C LEU A 105 0.63 -18.19 19.77
N HIS A 106 1.72 -18.26 19.01
CA HIS A 106 2.07 -19.48 18.28
C HIS A 106 2.39 -20.65 19.21
N ALA A 107 3.11 -20.38 20.29
CA ALA A 107 3.44 -21.38 21.31
C ALA A 107 2.18 -21.94 21.99
N ALA A 108 1.12 -21.13 22.14
CA ALA A 108 -0.19 -21.54 22.64
C ALA A 108 -1.06 -22.25 21.59
N GLY A 109 -0.55 -22.46 20.35
CA GLY A 109 -1.28 -23.12 19.29
C GLY A 109 -2.12 -22.18 18.39
N ALA A 110 -2.15 -20.87 18.68
CA ALA A 110 -2.86 -19.86 17.89
C ALA A 110 -2.01 -19.41 16.70
N GLY A 111 -1.82 -20.27 15.71
CA GLY A 111 -1.00 -19.99 14.53
C GLY A 111 -1.70 -19.05 13.54
N LYS A 112 -2.95 -19.34 13.17
CA LYS A 112 -3.81 -18.45 12.39
C LYS A 112 -4.80 -17.77 13.32
N LEU A 113 -4.92 -16.44 13.20
CA LEU A 113 -5.84 -15.65 14.01
C LEU A 113 -7.07 -15.24 13.23
N GLY A 114 -6.89 -14.92 11.93
CA GLY A 114 -8.00 -14.50 11.11
C GLY A 114 -7.56 -13.90 9.79
N LYS A 115 -8.52 -13.29 9.13
CA LYS A 115 -8.34 -12.58 7.87
C LYS A 115 -9.23 -11.36 7.83
N THR A 116 -8.80 -10.33 7.10
CA THR A 116 -9.56 -9.11 6.93
C THR A 116 -9.32 -8.49 5.55
N TRP A 117 -10.31 -7.80 5.06
CA TRP A 117 -10.19 -6.93 3.91
C TRP A 117 -10.03 -5.49 4.39
N LEU A 118 -9.20 -4.74 3.69
CA LEU A 118 -8.89 -3.35 3.99
C LEU A 118 -9.17 -2.50 2.75
N LEU A 119 -9.88 -1.40 2.95
CA LEU A 119 -10.03 -0.32 1.98
C LEU A 119 -9.44 0.95 2.60
N PRO A 120 -8.21 1.34 2.27
CA PRO A 120 -7.51 2.49 2.81
C PRO A 120 -7.55 3.72 1.86
N PRO A 121 -8.70 4.37 1.60
CA PRO A 121 -8.68 5.61 0.85
C PRO A 121 -7.69 6.59 1.47
N THR A 122 -6.82 7.14 0.62
CA THR A 122 -5.76 8.06 1.05
C THR A 122 -5.82 9.32 0.20
N LEU A 123 -5.88 10.46 0.86
CA LEU A 123 -5.84 11.77 0.22
C LEU A 123 -4.49 12.42 0.52
N THR A 124 -3.72 12.71 -0.53
CA THR A 124 -2.42 13.38 -0.41
C THR A 124 -2.40 14.71 -1.14
N VAL A 125 -1.66 15.67 -0.62
CA VAL A 125 -1.23 16.86 -1.35
C VAL A 125 0.21 16.60 -1.80
N GLN A 126 0.47 16.84 -3.08
CA GLN A 126 1.75 16.57 -3.73
C GLN A 126 2.37 17.87 -4.24
N TYR A 127 3.70 17.92 -4.17
CA TYR A 127 4.49 18.92 -4.85
C TYR A 127 5.32 18.25 -5.97
N HIS A 128 5.05 18.63 -7.21
CA HIS A 128 5.72 18.12 -8.40
C HIS A 128 6.85 19.06 -8.85
N PHE A 129 8.02 18.50 -9.05
CA PHE A 129 9.16 19.22 -9.61
C PHE A 129 9.13 19.14 -11.13
N THR A 130 8.83 20.25 -11.79
CA THR A 130 8.54 20.26 -13.24
C THR A 130 9.74 20.57 -14.13
N ASN A 131 10.91 20.91 -13.55
CA ASN A 131 12.08 21.40 -14.27
C ASN A 131 12.98 20.31 -14.87
N PHE A 132 12.53 19.04 -14.86
CA PHE A 132 13.34 17.89 -15.30
C PHE A 132 12.85 17.27 -16.62
N GLY A 133 12.20 18.05 -17.48
CA GLY A 133 11.71 17.57 -18.76
C GLY A 133 10.65 16.48 -18.63
N ALA A 134 10.88 15.31 -19.24
CA ALA A 134 9.97 14.17 -19.17
C ALA A 134 9.89 13.53 -17.77
N PHE A 135 10.94 13.65 -16.97
CA PHE A 135 10.99 13.15 -15.60
C PHE A 135 10.34 14.14 -14.63
N LYS A 136 9.29 13.74 -13.95
CA LYS A 136 8.46 14.57 -13.05
C LYS A 136 8.45 13.96 -11.65
N PRO A 137 9.51 14.15 -10.85
CA PRO A 137 9.51 13.68 -9.47
C PRO A 137 8.54 14.48 -8.62
N TYR A 138 8.03 13.84 -7.56
CA TYR A 138 7.14 14.48 -6.60
C TYR A 138 7.33 13.93 -5.20
N VAL A 139 6.91 14.74 -4.24
CA VAL A 139 6.78 14.37 -2.84
C VAL A 139 5.37 14.72 -2.38
N GLY A 140 4.83 13.97 -1.43
CA GLY A 140 3.49 14.19 -0.94
C GLY A 140 3.34 13.83 0.53
N ALA A 141 2.33 14.44 1.14
CA ALA A 141 1.88 14.11 2.48
C ALA A 141 0.36 14.17 2.54
N GLY A 142 -0.24 13.38 3.40
CA GLY A 142 -1.69 13.32 3.46
C GLY A 142 -2.25 12.51 4.61
N VAL A 143 -3.53 12.25 4.51
CA VAL A 143 -4.31 11.50 5.49
C VAL A 143 -4.88 10.24 4.85
N ASN A 144 -4.94 9.20 5.64
CA ASN A 144 -5.54 7.92 5.29
C ASN A 144 -6.68 7.63 6.25
N TYR A 145 -7.77 7.05 5.74
CA TYR A 145 -8.82 6.45 6.55
C TYR A 145 -8.99 5.01 6.14
N THR A 146 -8.56 4.07 6.98
CA THR A 146 -8.66 2.65 6.67
C THR A 146 -9.95 2.07 7.20
N ILE A 147 -10.71 1.45 6.31
CA ILE A 147 -11.94 0.72 6.59
C ILE A 147 -11.60 -0.77 6.58
N PHE A 148 -11.87 -1.44 7.69
CA PHE A 148 -11.75 -2.89 7.81
C PHE A 148 -13.11 -3.53 7.63
N TYR A 149 -13.19 -4.57 6.78
CA TYR A 149 -14.45 -5.25 6.48
C TYR A 149 -14.23 -6.74 6.20
N ASN A 150 -15.30 -7.53 6.22
CA ASN A 150 -15.24 -8.98 6.06
C ASN A 150 -14.16 -9.62 6.96
N GLN A 151 -14.25 -9.27 8.23
CA GLN A 151 -13.33 -9.77 9.26
C GLN A 151 -13.81 -11.16 9.68
N ASP A 152 -12.96 -12.17 9.49
CA ASP A 152 -13.24 -13.53 9.89
C ASP A 152 -12.17 -14.00 10.89
N ALA A 153 -12.61 -14.41 12.07
CA ALA A 153 -11.76 -15.08 13.03
C ALA A 153 -11.46 -16.51 12.56
N ASP A 154 -10.25 -16.99 12.78
CA ASP A 154 -9.84 -18.35 12.43
C ASP A 154 -9.41 -19.11 13.68
N HIS A 155 -9.62 -20.43 13.66
CA HIS A 155 -9.18 -21.35 14.68
C HIS A 155 -8.62 -22.60 14.01
N ASN A 156 -7.59 -23.18 14.61
CA ASN A 156 -6.97 -24.39 14.08
C ASN A 156 -7.86 -25.64 14.28
N SER A 157 -7.43 -26.76 13.71
CA SER A 157 -8.13 -28.06 13.83
C SER A 157 -8.31 -28.55 15.27
N ALA A 158 -7.52 -28.05 16.21
CA ALA A 158 -7.65 -28.32 17.63
C ALA A 158 -8.61 -27.36 18.35
N GLY A 159 -9.21 -26.42 17.62
CA GLY A 159 -10.11 -25.42 18.16
C GLY A 159 -9.42 -24.31 18.94
N VAL A 160 -8.09 -24.17 18.81
CA VAL A 160 -7.32 -23.07 19.42
C VAL A 160 -7.29 -21.88 18.47
N GLY A 161 -7.71 -20.71 18.96
CA GLY A 161 -7.73 -19.47 18.17
C GLY A 161 -8.75 -18.47 18.68
N LEU A 162 -9.20 -17.61 17.77
CA LEU A 162 -10.20 -16.60 18.04
C LEU A 162 -11.60 -17.11 17.68
N LYS A 163 -12.58 -16.71 18.48
CA LYS A 163 -14.01 -16.90 18.22
C LYS A 163 -14.58 -15.71 17.44
N ASP A 164 -14.02 -14.53 17.71
CA ASP A 164 -14.45 -13.26 17.11
C ASP A 164 -13.25 -12.32 16.98
N LEU A 165 -13.25 -11.50 15.94
CA LEU A 165 -12.22 -10.52 15.69
C LEU A 165 -12.86 -9.27 15.10
N ASP A 166 -12.71 -8.14 15.79
CA ASP A 166 -13.14 -6.82 15.34
C ASP A 166 -11.97 -5.85 15.36
N ILE A 167 -11.71 -5.24 14.22
CA ILE A 167 -10.63 -4.25 14.04
C ILE A 167 -11.30 -2.94 13.68
N ASP A 168 -11.03 -1.92 14.48
CA ASP A 168 -11.63 -0.61 14.30
C ASP A 168 -11.11 0.11 13.06
N ASN A 169 -12.03 0.79 12.38
CA ASN A 169 -11.66 1.73 11.33
C ASN A 169 -10.80 2.85 11.94
N THR A 170 -9.72 3.20 11.23
CA THR A 170 -8.75 4.12 11.82
C THR A 170 -8.23 5.17 10.85
N TRP A 171 -7.93 6.34 11.40
CA TRP A 171 -7.23 7.39 10.70
C TRP A 171 -5.71 7.18 10.78
N GLY A 172 -5.02 7.54 9.69
CA GLY A 172 -3.58 7.48 9.61
C GLY A 172 -3.00 8.67 8.84
N GLY A 173 -1.69 8.81 8.93
CA GLY A 173 -0.93 9.72 8.09
C GLY A 173 -0.29 9.00 6.91
N ALA A 174 -0.02 9.73 5.83
CA ALA A 174 0.68 9.23 4.66
C ALA A 174 1.84 10.15 4.27
N LEU A 175 2.98 9.57 3.92
CA LEU A 175 4.08 10.24 3.25
C LEU A 175 4.35 9.52 1.93
N GLN A 176 4.70 10.26 0.90
CA GLN A 176 4.81 9.76 -0.46
C GLN A 176 6.01 10.38 -1.18
N VAL A 177 6.70 9.59 -1.96
CA VAL A 177 7.72 10.04 -2.92
C VAL A 177 7.61 9.18 -4.16
N GLY A 178 7.64 9.82 -5.32
CA GLY A 178 7.53 9.11 -6.59
C GLY A 178 7.94 9.97 -7.77
N PHE A 179 7.74 9.44 -8.95
CA PHE A 179 7.93 10.17 -10.19
C PHE A 179 7.00 9.65 -11.28
N ASP A 180 6.62 10.54 -12.19
CA ASP A 180 6.08 10.22 -13.50
C ASP A 180 7.19 10.42 -14.54
N TYR A 181 7.33 9.48 -15.47
CA TYR A 181 8.15 9.62 -16.66
C TYR A 181 7.24 9.68 -17.88
N MET A 182 7.03 10.88 -18.39
CA MET A 182 6.11 11.14 -19.49
C MET A 182 6.74 10.74 -20.83
N LEU A 183 6.05 9.88 -21.57
CA LEU A 183 6.45 9.45 -22.92
C LEU A 183 6.01 10.48 -23.98
N ASP A 184 4.83 11.05 -23.74
CA ASP A 184 4.22 12.11 -24.56
C ASP A 184 3.44 13.07 -23.65
N GLN A 185 2.50 13.84 -24.22
CA GLN A 185 1.70 14.80 -23.44
C GLN A 185 0.69 14.15 -22.50
N HIS A 186 0.31 12.90 -22.78
CA HIS A 186 -0.75 12.18 -22.05
C HIS A 186 -0.24 10.96 -21.30
N TRP A 187 0.57 10.12 -21.93
CA TRP A 187 0.99 8.85 -21.39
C TRP A 187 2.37 8.90 -20.73
N GLY A 188 2.50 8.15 -19.65
CA GLY A 188 3.77 7.97 -18.95
C GLY A 188 3.77 6.73 -18.08
N PHE A 189 4.92 6.49 -17.48
CA PHE A 189 5.11 5.50 -16.42
C PHE A 189 5.18 6.21 -15.08
N ASN A 190 4.69 5.54 -14.04
CA ASN A 190 4.76 6.01 -12.67
C ASN A 190 5.46 4.98 -11.78
N PHE A 191 6.29 5.47 -10.88
CA PHE A 191 6.83 4.72 -9.75
C PHE A 191 6.63 5.53 -8.47
N ASP A 192 6.21 4.85 -7.41
CA ASP A 192 5.81 5.49 -6.17
C ASP A 192 6.16 4.64 -4.95
N VAL A 193 6.59 5.28 -3.89
CA VAL A 193 6.79 4.69 -2.58
C VAL A 193 6.04 5.51 -1.55
N LYS A 194 5.15 4.85 -0.82
CA LYS A 194 4.38 5.48 0.27
C LYS A 194 4.70 4.83 1.60
N LYS A 195 4.65 5.61 2.64
CA LYS A 195 4.66 5.18 4.02
C LYS A 195 3.36 5.57 4.68
N LEU A 196 2.57 4.60 5.11
CA LEU A 196 1.42 4.86 5.95
C LEU A 196 1.79 4.70 7.42
N TYR A 197 1.16 5.52 8.26
CA TYR A 197 1.20 5.43 9.73
C TYR A 197 -0.17 5.00 10.20
N LEU A 198 -0.34 3.70 10.44
CA LEU A 198 -1.64 3.07 10.66
C LEU A 198 -1.62 2.25 11.94
N ARG A 199 -2.46 2.60 12.90
CA ARG A 199 -2.49 2.00 14.24
C ARG A 199 -3.90 1.74 14.72
N PRO A 200 -4.62 0.77 14.12
CA PRO A 200 -5.97 0.42 14.55
C PRO A 200 -5.96 -0.21 15.94
N ASP A 201 -7.02 0.06 16.68
CA ASP A 201 -7.40 -0.72 17.86
C ASP A 201 -8.12 -1.99 17.37
N PHE A 202 -8.03 -3.04 18.13
CA PHE A 202 -8.77 -4.29 17.89
C PHE A 202 -9.30 -4.89 19.18
N ASP A 203 -10.46 -5.48 19.07
CA ASP A 203 -11.08 -6.32 20.08
C ASP A 203 -11.24 -7.75 19.52
N ALA A 204 -10.93 -8.74 20.34
CA ALA A 204 -11.08 -10.12 19.92
C ALA A 204 -11.59 -10.97 21.09
N LYS A 205 -12.27 -12.06 20.74
CA LYS A 205 -12.68 -13.06 21.69
C LYS A 205 -11.92 -14.35 21.45
N LEU A 206 -11.22 -14.81 22.49
CA LEU A 206 -10.63 -16.14 22.52
C LEU A 206 -11.73 -17.18 22.56
N ASN A 207 -11.50 -18.33 21.92
CA ASN A 207 -12.37 -19.47 22.19
C ASN A 207 -12.04 -20.08 23.55
N ASN A 208 -12.95 -20.93 24.09
CA ASN A 208 -12.85 -21.48 25.42
C ASN A 208 -11.55 -22.30 25.63
N ALA A 209 -11.09 -23.01 24.60
CA ALA A 209 -9.87 -23.80 24.66
C ALA A 209 -8.63 -22.90 24.81
N THR A 210 -8.58 -21.80 24.08
CA THR A 210 -7.48 -20.83 24.12
C THR A 210 -7.48 -20.06 25.44
N SER A 211 -8.65 -19.58 25.88
CA SER A 211 -8.82 -18.90 27.16
C SER A 211 -8.34 -19.79 28.33
N ALA A 212 -8.75 -21.05 28.36
CA ALA A 212 -8.32 -22.02 29.38
C ALA A 212 -6.81 -22.31 29.31
N ALA A 213 -6.24 -22.46 28.09
CA ALA A 213 -4.82 -22.73 27.90
C ALA A 213 -3.92 -21.54 28.32
N LEU A 214 -4.41 -20.32 28.19
CA LEU A 214 -3.70 -19.11 28.59
C LEU A 214 -4.01 -18.65 30.00
N GLY A 215 -5.05 -19.23 30.65
CA GLY A 215 -5.50 -18.82 31.96
C GLY A 215 -6.03 -17.38 32.00
N MET A 216 -6.69 -16.94 30.95
CA MET A 216 -7.12 -15.55 30.73
C MET A 216 -8.63 -15.49 30.46
N ASP A 217 -9.19 -14.29 30.58
CA ASP A 217 -10.54 -14.01 30.13
C ASP A 217 -10.68 -14.19 28.61
N GLU A 218 -11.89 -14.49 28.15
CA GLU A 218 -12.17 -14.65 26.72
C GLU A 218 -11.96 -13.34 25.92
N HIS A 219 -12.13 -12.17 26.56
CA HIS A 219 -11.98 -10.86 25.93
C HIS A 219 -10.53 -10.40 25.98
N ILE A 220 -9.99 -10.10 24.81
CA ILE A 220 -8.66 -9.48 24.64
C ILE A 220 -8.79 -8.25 23.73
N SER A 221 -8.02 -7.24 24.03
CA SER A 221 -7.92 -6.02 23.21
C SER A 221 -6.48 -5.59 23.02
N GLY A 222 -6.23 -4.79 22.02
CA GLY A 222 -4.88 -4.33 21.75
C GLY A 222 -4.79 -3.30 20.64
N LYS A 223 -3.55 -2.94 20.33
CA LYS A 223 -3.24 -2.06 19.21
C LYS A 223 -2.36 -2.80 18.20
N ALA A 224 -2.80 -2.81 16.96
CA ALA A 224 -1.97 -3.25 15.87
C ALA A 224 -1.15 -2.08 15.34
N LYS A 225 0.14 -2.28 15.07
CA LYS A 225 1.01 -1.31 14.42
C LYS A 225 1.34 -1.83 13.03
N LEU A 226 0.54 -1.46 12.05
CA LEU A 226 0.69 -1.94 10.68
C LEU A 226 1.78 -1.17 9.93
N ASP A 227 1.77 0.16 10.06
CA ASP A 227 2.74 1.10 9.46
C ASP A 227 3.35 0.58 8.13
N PRO A 228 2.56 0.22 7.09
CA PRO A 228 3.07 -0.47 5.91
C PRO A 228 3.92 0.42 5.02
N TRP A 229 4.83 -0.20 4.28
CA TRP A 229 5.40 0.37 3.07
C TRP A 229 4.58 -0.09 1.87
N LEU A 230 4.26 0.86 1.00
CA LEU A 230 3.54 0.65 -0.23
C LEU A 230 4.47 1.02 -1.39
N ILE A 231 4.69 0.09 -2.31
CA ILE A 231 5.58 0.29 -3.46
C ILE A 231 4.77 0.02 -4.71
N GLY A 232 4.55 1.06 -5.51
CA GLY A 232 3.71 1.01 -6.71
C GLY A 232 4.49 1.29 -7.98
N ALA A 233 4.11 0.60 -9.05
CA ALA A 233 4.56 0.89 -10.40
C ALA A 233 3.39 0.69 -11.38
N GLY A 234 3.31 1.54 -12.40
CA GLY A 234 2.23 1.47 -13.35
C GLY A 234 2.28 2.52 -14.44
N VAL A 235 1.13 2.80 -15.00
CA VAL A 235 0.95 3.78 -16.06
C VAL A 235 0.20 4.99 -15.56
N THR A 236 0.53 6.15 -16.11
CA THR A 236 -0.15 7.41 -15.89
C THR A 236 -0.74 7.92 -17.19
N TYR A 237 -1.92 8.52 -17.08
CA TYR A 237 -2.56 9.25 -18.17
C TYR A 237 -3.00 10.63 -17.69
N ARG A 238 -2.54 11.65 -18.37
CA ARG A 238 -2.93 13.05 -18.16
C ARG A 238 -3.82 13.52 -19.30
N PHE A 239 -4.99 14.08 -18.97
CA PHE A 239 -5.99 14.54 -19.93
C PHE A 239 -5.61 15.87 -20.57
#